data_dc103111fb6ec89ab5b2f38328b6aa58
#
_entry.id   dc103111fb6ec89ab5b2f38328b6aa58
#
_cell.length_a   1.000
_cell.length_b   1.000
_cell.length_c   1.000
_cell.angle_alpha   90.00
_cell.angle_beta   90.00
_cell.angle_gamma   90.00
#
_symmetry.space_group_name_H-M   'P 1'
#
loop_
_entity.id
_entity.type
_entity.pdbx_description
1 polymer ?
#
loop_
_entity_poly.entity_id
_entity_poly.type
_entity_poly.pdbx_seq_one_letter_code
_entity_poly.pdbx_strand_id
1 'polypeptide(L)'
;QVINAFQTNGYGITDDWCMFFKENKFLVGVSVDGLPEIHDSIRHNKIGDGTFEQINKNIKLLDKYNVEYNILTVVTPKVAKNIKSIYAFYKQRGWHYQQYIACLDPYGEEHGKMSYSILPEQYGKFLVELFKLWYKDLQEGCHPYIRQFENYVGLAAGYMAESCEQRGKCGVQYVVEADGSVYPCDFFVMDKFYLGNLNTDIISKIDEKRKEVGFIECSERVNQKCKNCTYYRLC
;
A
#
# COMPACT_ATOMS: atom_id res chain seq x y z
N GLN A 1 -22.74 -4.40 2.25
CA GLN A 1 -21.77 -5.15 3.05
C GLN A 1 -20.64 -4.21 3.43
N VAL A 2 -20.25 -4.16 4.70
CA VAL A 2 -19.08 -3.42 5.18
C VAL A 2 -17.88 -4.39 5.18
N ILE A 3 -16.76 -3.97 4.60
CA ILE A 3 -15.49 -4.70 4.64
C ILE A 3 -14.56 -3.90 5.56
N ASN A 4 -14.05 -4.57 6.59
CA ASN A 4 -13.14 -3.97 7.53
C ASN A 4 -11.69 -4.26 7.14
N ALA A 5 -10.84 -3.25 7.11
CA ALA A 5 -9.41 -3.39 6.94
C ALA A 5 -8.67 -2.53 7.98
N PHE A 6 -7.48 -2.97 8.37
CA PHE A 6 -6.65 -2.27 9.34
C PHE A 6 -5.20 -2.31 8.90
N GLN A 7 -4.55 -1.17 8.78
CA GLN A 7 -3.12 -1.09 8.49
C GLN A 7 -2.35 -0.73 9.76
N THR A 8 -1.27 -1.46 10.01
CA THR A 8 -0.50 -1.31 11.25
C THR A 8 1.00 -1.50 11.01
N ASN A 9 1.82 -0.88 11.86
CA ASN A 9 3.23 -1.23 11.96
C ASN A 9 3.47 -2.61 12.61
N GLY A 10 2.43 -3.26 13.11
CA GLY A 10 2.50 -4.60 13.69
C GLY A 10 3.12 -4.68 15.08
N TYR A 11 3.65 -3.58 15.64
CA TYR A 11 4.44 -3.60 16.87
C TYR A 11 3.61 -3.87 18.14
N GLY A 12 2.38 -3.34 18.19
CA GLY A 12 1.48 -3.42 19.36
C GLY A 12 0.38 -4.47 19.26
N ILE A 13 0.46 -5.44 18.36
CA ILE A 13 -0.55 -6.51 18.24
C ILE A 13 -0.43 -7.45 19.44
N THR A 14 -1.58 -7.75 20.08
CA THR A 14 -1.73 -8.66 21.21
C THR A 14 -2.73 -9.77 20.88
N ASP A 15 -2.88 -10.75 21.77
CA ASP A 15 -3.92 -11.79 21.65
C ASP A 15 -5.33 -11.17 21.58
N ASP A 16 -5.62 -10.13 22.36
CA ASP A 16 -6.92 -9.42 22.33
C ASP A 16 -7.19 -8.76 20.97
N TRP A 17 -6.17 -8.11 20.39
CA TRP A 17 -6.27 -7.58 19.04
C TRP A 17 -6.54 -8.67 18.00
N CYS A 18 -5.87 -9.81 18.11
CA CYS A 18 -6.06 -10.92 17.18
C CYS A 18 -7.49 -11.50 17.29
N MET A 19 -8.03 -11.66 18.50
CA MET A 19 -9.42 -12.08 18.72
C MET A 19 -10.40 -11.07 18.10
N PHE A 20 -10.20 -9.78 18.36
CA PHE A 20 -11.04 -8.72 17.80
C PHE A 20 -11.02 -8.72 16.26
N PHE A 21 -9.83 -8.80 15.64
CA PHE A 21 -9.70 -8.85 14.19
C PHE A 21 -10.39 -10.07 13.59
N LYS A 22 -10.24 -11.23 14.23
CA LYS A 22 -10.86 -12.47 13.76
C LYS A 22 -12.38 -12.42 13.85
N GLU A 23 -12.93 -12.02 14.99
CA GLU A 23 -14.38 -11.93 15.22
C GLU A 23 -15.06 -10.93 14.27
N ASN A 24 -14.41 -9.81 13.99
CA ASN A 24 -14.93 -8.75 13.15
C ASN A 24 -14.47 -8.85 11.68
N LYS A 25 -13.81 -9.95 11.29
CA LYS A 25 -13.39 -10.26 9.91
C LYS A 25 -12.54 -9.11 9.30
N PHE A 26 -11.56 -8.62 10.03
CA PHE A 26 -10.61 -7.65 9.51
C PHE A 26 -9.58 -8.30 8.59
N LEU A 27 -9.26 -7.62 7.49
CA LEU A 27 -8.01 -7.84 6.76
C LEU A 27 -6.94 -6.92 7.35
N VAL A 28 -5.84 -7.49 7.86
CA VAL A 28 -4.79 -6.73 8.53
C VAL A 28 -3.58 -6.56 7.61
N GLY A 29 -3.27 -5.32 7.23
CA GLY A 29 -2.05 -4.97 6.52
C GLY A 29 -0.91 -4.71 7.51
N VAL A 30 0.13 -5.56 7.50
CA VAL A 30 1.29 -5.43 8.39
C VAL A 30 2.48 -4.86 7.63
N SER A 31 3.02 -3.74 8.12
CA SER A 31 4.19 -3.10 7.50
C SER A 31 5.47 -3.88 7.80
N VAL A 32 6.08 -4.46 6.76
CA VAL A 32 7.39 -5.12 6.82
C VAL A 32 8.22 -4.73 5.60
N ASP A 33 9.36 -4.06 5.80
CA ASP A 33 10.19 -3.56 4.71
C ASP A 33 11.37 -4.50 4.39
N GLY A 34 11.04 -5.75 4.08
CA GLY A 34 12.01 -6.74 3.58
C GLY A 34 12.73 -7.53 4.67
N LEU A 35 14.05 -7.67 4.52
CA LEU A 35 14.90 -8.42 5.47
C LEU A 35 15.01 -7.67 6.81
N PRO A 36 15.30 -8.36 7.93
CA PRO A 36 15.41 -7.74 9.25
C PRO A 36 16.30 -6.48 9.26
N GLU A 37 17.50 -6.58 8.69
CA GLU A 37 18.46 -5.48 8.64
C GLU A 37 18.03 -4.32 7.74
N ILE A 38 17.18 -4.57 6.75
CA ILE A 38 16.61 -3.52 5.91
C ILE A 38 15.49 -2.84 6.67
N HIS A 39 14.56 -3.61 7.21
CA HIS A 39 13.45 -3.13 8.01
C HIS A 39 13.93 -2.27 9.19
N ASP A 40 14.86 -2.82 9.99
CA ASP A 40 15.41 -2.16 11.18
C ASP A 40 16.30 -0.96 10.87
N SER A 41 16.74 -0.77 9.62
CA SER A 41 17.42 0.45 9.20
C SER A 41 16.48 1.66 8.99
N ILE A 42 15.17 1.42 8.99
CA ILE A 42 14.15 2.44 8.69
C ILE A 42 13.14 2.55 9.83
N ARG A 43 12.73 1.40 10.40
CA ARG A 43 11.68 1.33 11.42
C ARG A 43 12.25 1.03 12.80
N HIS A 44 12.13 1.99 13.68
CA HIS A 44 12.64 1.93 15.05
C HIS A 44 11.50 2.15 16.06
N ASN A 45 11.70 1.62 17.25
CA ASN A 45 10.88 1.94 18.41
C ASN A 45 11.27 3.33 19.00
N LYS A 46 10.60 3.75 20.06
CA LYS A 46 10.83 5.08 20.68
C LYS A 46 12.24 5.27 21.26
N ILE A 47 12.98 4.19 21.51
CA ILE A 47 14.35 4.23 22.07
C ILE A 47 15.42 3.95 21.00
N GLY A 48 15.01 3.80 19.73
CA GLY A 48 15.93 3.65 18.60
C GLY A 48 16.26 2.22 18.21
N ASP A 49 15.69 1.19 18.86
CA ASP A 49 15.92 -0.20 18.49
C ASP A 49 15.09 -0.60 17.28
N GLY A 50 15.58 -1.57 16.51
CA GLY A 50 14.84 -2.18 15.41
C GLY A 50 13.55 -2.87 15.88
N THR A 51 12.55 -2.92 15.01
CA THR A 51 11.22 -3.43 15.37
C THR A 51 10.89 -4.79 14.77
N PHE A 52 11.73 -5.32 13.89
CA PHE A 52 11.45 -6.53 13.10
C PHE A 52 11.13 -7.74 13.97
N GLU A 53 11.96 -8.05 14.99
CA GLU A 53 11.76 -9.22 15.84
C GLU A 53 10.42 -9.20 16.59
N GLN A 54 10.01 -8.01 17.09
CA GLN A 54 8.72 -7.88 17.75
C GLN A 54 7.57 -8.08 16.76
N ILE A 55 7.66 -7.48 15.57
CA ILE A 55 6.65 -7.61 14.53
C ILE A 55 6.55 -9.07 14.06
N ASN A 56 7.67 -9.75 13.86
CA ASN A 56 7.71 -11.16 13.48
C ASN A 56 7.03 -12.08 14.53
N LYS A 57 7.20 -11.77 15.83
CA LYS A 57 6.46 -12.47 16.90
C LYS A 57 4.95 -12.20 16.81
N ASN A 58 4.58 -10.96 16.53
CA ASN A 58 3.18 -10.56 16.44
C ASN A 58 2.47 -11.10 15.19
N ILE A 59 3.19 -11.27 14.06
CA ILE A 59 2.64 -11.98 12.89
C ILE A 59 2.31 -13.43 13.24
N LYS A 60 3.14 -14.11 14.03
CA LYS A 60 2.83 -15.46 14.52
C LYS A 60 1.58 -15.51 15.40
N LEU A 61 1.23 -14.42 16.08
CA LEU A 61 -0.07 -14.34 16.79
C LEU A 61 -1.22 -14.26 15.79
N LEU A 62 -1.09 -13.47 14.70
CA LEU A 62 -2.10 -13.45 13.64
C LEU A 62 -2.32 -14.84 13.04
N ASP A 63 -1.24 -15.60 12.77
CA ASP A 63 -1.31 -16.99 12.31
C ASP A 63 -2.02 -17.89 13.32
N LYS A 64 -1.64 -17.81 14.60
CA LYS A 64 -2.24 -18.58 15.72
C LYS A 64 -3.77 -18.40 15.78
N TYR A 65 -4.24 -17.18 15.57
CA TYR A 65 -5.67 -16.84 15.61
C TYR A 65 -6.38 -16.95 14.25
N ASN A 66 -5.67 -17.37 13.19
CA ASN A 66 -6.19 -17.41 11.82
C ASN A 66 -6.79 -16.09 11.37
N VAL A 67 -6.13 -14.98 11.68
CA VAL A 67 -6.45 -13.64 11.18
C VAL A 67 -5.93 -13.50 9.76
N GLU A 68 -6.74 -12.98 8.85
CA GLU A 68 -6.28 -12.70 7.49
C GLU A 68 -5.39 -11.46 7.48
N TYR A 69 -4.20 -11.59 6.89
CA TYR A 69 -3.27 -10.46 6.78
C TYR A 69 -2.48 -10.47 5.47
N ASN A 70 -1.98 -9.30 5.10
CA ASN A 70 -1.03 -9.12 4.02
C ASN A 70 0.20 -8.33 4.51
N ILE A 71 1.31 -8.55 3.84
CA ILE A 71 2.55 -7.83 4.09
C ILE A 71 2.61 -6.60 3.19
N LEU A 72 2.79 -5.43 3.81
CA LEU A 72 2.93 -4.15 3.13
C LEU A 72 4.40 -3.74 3.17
N THR A 73 5.02 -3.61 2.00
CA THR A 73 6.44 -3.27 1.86
C THR A 73 6.58 -1.97 1.10
N VAL A 74 7.21 -0.98 1.70
CA VAL A 74 7.57 0.28 1.01
C VAL A 74 8.84 0.06 0.21
N VAL A 75 8.77 0.28 -1.08
CA VAL A 75 9.88 0.05 -2.02
C VAL A 75 10.79 1.27 -2.06
N THR A 76 11.83 1.24 -1.24
CA THR A 76 12.98 2.15 -1.32
C THR A 76 14.05 1.60 -2.26
N PRO A 77 15.09 2.36 -2.64
CA PRO A 77 16.21 1.84 -3.41
C PRO A 77 16.88 0.61 -2.78
N LYS A 78 16.93 0.57 -1.44
CA LYS A 78 17.50 -0.55 -0.69
C LYS A 78 16.65 -1.82 -0.81
N VAL A 79 15.32 -1.69 -0.70
CA VAL A 79 14.36 -2.78 -0.92
C VAL A 79 14.44 -3.26 -2.38
N ALA A 80 14.40 -2.33 -3.34
CA ALA A 80 14.45 -2.65 -4.76
C ALA A 80 15.71 -3.45 -5.15
N LYS A 81 16.87 -3.05 -4.64
CA LYS A 81 18.16 -3.75 -4.88
C LYS A 81 18.18 -5.17 -4.31
N ASN A 82 17.45 -5.43 -3.24
CA ASN A 82 17.48 -6.71 -2.52
C ASN A 82 16.25 -7.58 -2.77
N ILE A 83 15.44 -7.29 -3.78
CA ILE A 83 14.13 -7.94 -3.98
C ILE A 83 14.23 -9.47 -4.08
N LYS A 84 15.26 -10.03 -4.67
CA LYS A 84 15.44 -11.49 -4.77
C LYS A 84 15.55 -12.15 -3.38
N SER A 85 16.34 -11.58 -2.51
CA SER A 85 16.52 -12.06 -1.14
C SER A 85 15.25 -11.84 -0.29
N ILE A 86 14.59 -10.70 -0.46
CA ILE A 86 13.34 -10.35 0.23
C ILE A 86 12.22 -11.32 -0.19
N TYR A 87 12.07 -11.58 -1.47
CA TYR A 87 11.07 -12.51 -1.99
C TYR A 87 11.28 -13.92 -1.46
N ALA A 88 12.52 -14.43 -1.50
CA ALA A 88 12.86 -15.74 -0.94
C ALA A 88 12.59 -15.81 0.58
N PHE A 89 12.90 -14.74 1.29
CA PHE A 89 12.66 -14.62 2.72
C PHE A 89 11.15 -14.64 3.06
N TYR A 90 10.32 -13.92 2.30
CA TYR A 90 8.86 -13.94 2.48
C TYR A 90 8.28 -15.31 2.15
N LYS A 91 8.75 -15.95 1.07
CA LYS A 91 8.35 -17.31 0.70
C LYS A 91 8.65 -18.33 1.80
N GLN A 92 9.85 -18.30 2.41
CA GLN A 92 10.22 -19.16 3.54
C GLN A 92 9.34 -18.99 4.78
N ARG A 93 8.75 -17.81 4.96
CA ARG A 93 7.84 -17.48 6.08
C ARG A 93 6.37 -17.79 5.77
N GLY A 94 6.04 -18.21 4.55
CA GLY A 94 4.65 -18.39 4.15
C GLY A 94 3.87 -17.08 3.98
N TRP A 95 4.55 -15.97 3.84
CA TRP A 95 3.91 -14.66 3.61
C TRP A 95 3.51 -14.50 2.15
N HIS A 96 2.41 -15.15 1.78
CA HIS A 96 1.98 -15.26 0.39
C HIS A 96 1.20 -14.05 -0.12
N TYR A 97 0.63 -13.23 0.77
CA TYR A 97 -0.12 -12.03 0.40
C TYR A 97 0.77 -10.80 0.57
N GLN A 98 1.16 -10.18 -0.55
CA GLN A 98 2.16 -9.12 -0.58
C GLN A 98 1.67 -7.92 -1.36
N GLN A 99 1.93 -6.73 -0.84
CA GLN A 99 1.73 -5.46 -1.53
C GLN A 99 3.02 -4.64 -1.44
N TYR A 100 3.52 -4.22 -2.58
CA TYR A 100 4.71 -3.41 -2.71
C TYR A 100 4.32 -1.99 -3.11
N ILE A 101 4.62 -1.01 -2.26
CA ILE A 101 4.19 0.37 -2.39
C ILE A 101 5.42 1.21 -2.75
N ALA A 102 5.39 1.91 -3.88
CA ALA A 102 6.49 2.81 -4.25
C ALA A 102 6.69 3.87 -3.16
N CYS A 103 7.95 4.09 -2.74
CA CYS A 103 8.26 5.17 -1.81
C CYS A 103 8.15 6.49 -2.56
N LEU A 104 7.15 7.29 -2.22
CA LEU A 104 6.91 8.59 -2.83
C LEU A 104 7.67 9.69 -2.08
N ASP A 105 8.16 10.66 -2.84
CA ASP A 105 8.68 11.90 -2.27
C ASP A 105 7.53 12.76 -1.71
N PRO A 106 7.81 13.65 -0.74
CA PRO A 106 6.79 14.57 -0.23
C PRO A 106 6.19 15.43 -1.33
N TYR A 107 4.90 15.69 -1.25
CA TYR A 107 4.21 16.50 -2.25
C TYR A 107 4.77 17.92 -2.32
N GLY A 108 5.13 18.36 -3.54
CA GLY A 108 5.70 19.69 -3.78
C GLY A 108 7.22 19.75 -3.70
N GLU A 109 7.87 18.68 -3.25
CA GLU A 109 9.33 18.58 -3.25
C GLU A 109 9.86 18.09 -4.61
N GLU A 110 11.13 18.32 -4.86
CA GLU A 110 11.79 17.83 -6.07
C GLU A 110 12.06 16.34 -5.97
N HIS A 111 11.55 15.59 -6.96
CA HIS A 111 11.68 14.13 -6.99
C HIS A 111 13.13 13.65 -7.04
N GLY A 112 13.43 12.60 -6.30
CA GLY A 112 14.73 11.93 -6.30
C GLY A 112 15.77 12.53 -5.36
N LYS A 113 15.43 13.53 -4.55
CA LYS A 113 16.39 14.22 -3.66
C LYS A 113 16.55 13.58 -2.28
N MET A 114 15.57 12.82 -1.81
CA MET A 114 15.67 12.20 -0.51
C MET A 114 16.50 10.91 -0.56
N SER A 115 17.13 10.53 0.54
CA SER A 115 17.93 9.29 0.60
C SER A 115 17.10 8.01 0.38
N TYR A 116 15.79 8.10 0.54
CA TYR A 116 14.83 7.02 0.33
C TYR A 116 14.09 7.11 -1.01
N SER A 117 14.29 8.18 -1.78
CA SER A 117 13.61 8.37 -3.07
C SER A 117 13.92 7.23 -4.04
N ILE A 118 12.90 6.63 -4.62
CA ILE A 118 13.07 5.64 -5.67
C ILE A 118 12.80 6.27 -7.04
N LEU A 119 13.77 6.18 -7.94
CA LEU A 119 13.61 6.69 -9.30
C LEU A 119 12.74 5.75 -10.15
N PRO A 120 12.00 6.26 -11.16
CA PRO A 120 11.13 5.45 -12.01
C PRO A 120 11.86 4.25 -12.65
N GLU A 121 13.10 4.43 -13.09
CA GLU A 121 13.92 3.37 -13.70
C GLU A 121 14.30 2.28 -12.67
N GLN A 122 14.53 2.66 -11.42
CA GLN A 122 14.82 1.71 -10.35
C GLN A 122 13.57 0.91 -9.99
N TYR A 123 12.43 1.59 -9.90
CA TYR A 123 11.15 0.94 -9.63
C TYR A 123 10.72 0.01 -10.78
N GLY A 124 10.91 0.44 -12.03
CA GLY A 124 10.66 -0.41 -13.19
C GLY A 124 11.52 -1.68 -13.21
N LYS A 125 12.82 -1.57 -12.92
CA LYS A 125 13.72 -2.73 -12.77
C LYS A 125 13.29 -3.66 -11.65
N PHE A 126 12.89 -3.09 -10.51
CA PHE A 126 12.35 -3.84 -9.38
C PHE A 126 11.10 -4.64 -9.79
N LEU A 127 10.12 -4.01 -10.45
CA LEU A 127 8.91 -4.71 -10.92
C LEU A 127 9.23 -5.85 -11.87
N VAL A 128 10.16 -5.66 -12.81
CA VAL A 128 10.58 -6.71 -13.76
C VAL A 128 11.22 -7.90 -13.02
N GLU A 129 12.10 -7.64 -12.05
CA GLU A 129 12.74 -8.72 -11.28
C GLU A 129 11.73 -9.46 -10.39
N LEU A 130 10.84 -8.73 -9.73
CA LEU A 130 9.77 -9.30 -8.91
C LEU A 130 8.81 -10.14 -9.77
N PHE A 131 8.44 -9.65 -10.95
CA PHE A 131 7.59 -10.39 -11.90
C PHE A 131 8.22 -11.73 -12.31
N LYS A 132 9.52 -11.76 -12.62
CA LYS A 132 10.22 -13.00 -12.98
C LYS A 132 10.16 -14.05 -11.87
N LEU A 133 10.32 -13.62 -10.61
CA LEU A 133 10.26 -14.49 -9.44
C LEU A 133 8.84 -15.03 -9.24
N TRP A 134 7.84 -14.16 -9.27
CA TRP A 134 6.44 -14.50 -9.16
C TRP A 134 5.99 -15.44 -10.28
N TYR A 135 6.32 -15.13 -11.54
CA TYR A 135 5.95 -15.95 -12.69
C TYR A 135 6.58 -17.35 -12.65
N LYS A 136 7.83 -17.44 -12.20
CA LYS A 136 8.50 -18.73 -11.97
C LYS A 136 7.75 -19.56 -10.93
N ASP A 137 7.35 -18.96 -9.81
CA ASP A 137 6.58 -19.64 -8.78
C ASP A 137 5.23 -20.14 -9.29
N LEU A 138 4.53 -19.35 -10.12
CA LEU A 138 3.29 -19.81 -10.76
C LEU A 138 3.50 -21.05 -11.64
N GLN A 139 4.61 -21.09 -12.41
CA GLN A 139 4.94 -22.25 -13.24
C GLN A 139 5.28 -23.49 -12.39
N GLU A 140 5.79 -23.30 -11.18
CA GLU A 140 6.09 -24.36 -10.21
C GLU A 140 4.88 -24.77 -9.36
N GLY A 141 3.69 -24.20 -9.61
CA GLY A 141 2.45 -24.48 -8.88
C GLY A 141 2.32 -23.74 -7.53
N CYS A 142 3.19 -22.77 -7.26
CA CYS A 142 3.07 -21.87 -6.13
C CYS A 142 2.30 -20.60 -6.58
N HIS A 143 1.35 -20.14 -5.77
CA HIS A 143 0.47 -19.02 -6.13
C HIS A 143 0.54 -17.88 -5.10
N PRO A 144 1.69 -17.17 -4.97
CA PRO A 144 1.73 -16.00 -4.11
C PRO A 144 0.89 -14.88 -4.71
N TYR A 145 0.09 -14.24 -3.89
CA TYR A 145 -0.71 -13.08 -4.28
C TYR A 145 0.14 -11.82 -4.19
N ILE A 146 0.50 -11.23 -5.32
CA ILE A 146 1.18 -9.94 -5.40
C ILE A 146 0.23 -8.95 -6.03
N ARG A 147 -0.29 -8.01 -5.24
CA ARG A 147 -1.38 -7.10 -5.63
C ARG A 147 -1.14 -6.39 -6.97
N GLN A 148 0.09 -5.94 -7.25
CA GLN A 148 0.41 -5.28 -8.52
C GLN A 148 0.18 -6.19 -9.72
N PHE A 149 0.62 -7.45 -9.62
CA PHE A 149 0.51 -8.39 -10.76
C PHE A 149 -0.89 -8.92 -10.92
N GLU A 150 -1.63 -9.14 -9.82
CA GLU A 150 -3.05 -9.47 -9.88
C GLU A 150 -3.85 -8.36 -10.58
N ASN A 151 -3.56 -7.09 -10.29
CA ASN A 151 -4.17 -5.97 -10.99
C ASN A 151 -3.78 -5.94 -12.49
N TYR A 152 -2.52 -6.14 -12.84
CA TYR A 152 -2.10 -6.17 -14.26
C TYR A 152 -2.74 -7.32 -15.04
N VAL A 153 -2.80 -8.52 -14.45
CA VAL A 153 -3.46 -9.67 -15.06
C VAL A 153 -4.96 -9.41 -15.20
N GLY A 154 -5.59 -8.87 -14.16
CA GLY A 154 -7.00 -8.48 -14.19
C GLY A 154 -7.30 -7.48 -15.29
N LEU A 155 -6.52 -6.41 -15.42
CA LEU A 155 -6.64 -5.41 -16.48
C LEU A 155 -6.45 -6.00 -17.87
N ALA A 156 -5.46 -6.89 -18.05
CA ALA A 156 -5.26 -7.59 -19.32
C ALA A 156 -6.42 -8.51 -19.68
N ALA A 157 -7.10 -9.08 -18.69
CA ALA A 157 -8.32 -9.89 -18.84
C ALA A 157 -9.60 -9.05 -18.96
N GLY A 158 -9.52 -7.71 -18.91
CA GLY A 158 -10.67 -6.81 -19.06
C GLY A 158 -11.43 -6.52 -17.76
N TYR A 159 -10.87 -6.89 -16.59
CA TYR A 159 -11.44 -6.53 -15.30
C TYR A 159 -10.96 -5.14 -14.84
N MET A 160 -11.72 -4.54 -13.94
CA MET A 160 -11.32 -3.28 -13.31
C MET A 160 -10.23 -3.54 -12.26
N ALA A 161 -9.22 -2.68 -12.22
CA ALA A 161 -8.19 -2.76 -11.19
C ALA A 161 -8.78 -2.57 -9.77
N GLU A 162 -8.27 -3.31 -8.82
CA GLU A 162 -8.55 -3.10 -7.39
C GLU A 162 -7.87 -1.82 -6.89
N SER A 163 -6.63 -1.60 -7.33
CA SER A 163 -5.83 -0.43 -6.98
C SER A 163 -6.34 0.83 -7.69
N CYS A 164 -6.60 1.91 -6.93
CA CYS A 164 -7.10 3.16 -7.49
C CYS A 164 -6.11 3.82 -8.47
N GLU A 165 -4.81 3.65 -8.26
CA GLU A 165 -3.75 4.18 -9.13
C GLU A 165 -3.81 3.60 -10.56
N GLN A 166 -4.32 2.38 -10.71
CA GLN A 166 -4.45 1.68 -12.00
C GLN A 166 -5.84 1.83 -12.63
N ARG A 167 -6.75 2.60 -12.03
CA ARG A 167 -8.09 2.87 -12.57
C ARG A 167 -8.15 4.03 -13.55
N GLY A 168 -7.06 4.80 -13.68
CA GLY A 168 -7.00 5.99 -14.54
C GLY A 168 -7.70 7.22 -13.98
N LYS A 169 -8.43 7.09 -12.87
CA LYS A 169 -9.04 8.19 -12.14
C LYS A 169 -9.28 7.86 -10.67
N CYS A 170 -9.28 8.89 -9.83
CA CYS A 170 -9.62 8.76 -8.42
C CYS A 170 -11.07 8.37 -8.22
N GLY A 171 -11.33 7.56 -7.19
CA GLY A 171 -12.67 7.23 -6.72
C GLY A 171 -13.16 8.17 -5.62
N VAL A 172 -14.43 8.00 -5.24
CA VAL A 172 -14.97 8.66 -4.06
C VAL A 172 -14.47 7.92 -2.82
N GLN A 173 -13.74 8.62 -1.98
CA GLN A 173 -13.34 8.17 -0.63
C GLN A 173 -13.30 9.36 0.31
N TYR A 174 -13.35 9.08 1.60
CA TYR A 174 -13.20 10.08 2.66
C TYR A 174 -12.14 9.59 3.65
N VAL A 175 -11.08 10.36 3.79
CA VAL A 175 -10.06 10.17 4.81
C VAL A 175 -10.41 11.07 5.97
N VAL A 176 -10.53 10.49 7.16
CA VAL A 176 -10.90 11.22 8.38
C VAL A 176 -9.70 11.22 9.31
N GLU A 177 -9.19 12.41 9.62
CA GLU A 177 -8.11 12.59 10.57
C GLU A 177 -8.61 12.52 12.02
N ALA A 178 -7.69 12.39 12.97
CA ALA A 178 -8.01 12.21 14.40
C ALA A 178 -8.83 13.36 15.02
N ASP A 179 -8.75 14.56 14.45
CA ASP A 179 -9.51 15.75 14.85
C ASP A 179 -10.90 15.84 14.18
N GLY A 180 -11.25 14.86 13.35
CA GLY A 180 -12.49 14.82 12.58
C GLY A 180 -12.42 15.52 11.21
N SER A 181 -11.29 16.12 10.86
CA SER A 181 -11.08 16.76 9.55
C SER A 181 -11.14 15.73 8.42
N VAL A 182 -11.78 16.09 7.29
CA VAL A 182 -12.05 15.18 6.18
C VAL A 182 -11.34 15.64 4.92
N TYR A 183 -10.74 14.68 4.22
CA TYR A 183 -9.99 14.88 2.98
C TYR A 183 -10.37 13.83 1.91
N PRO A 184 -10.12 14.09 0.60
CA PRO A 184 -10.49 13.17 -0.47
C PRO A 184 -9.53 11.98 -0.67
N CYS A 185 -8.32 12.03 -0.09
CA CYS A 185 -7.28 11.01 -0.26
C CYS A 185 -6.21 11.15 0.85
N ASP A 186 -5.71 10.03 1.33
CA ASP A 186 -4.64 9.96 2.34
C ASP A 186 -3.30 10.56 1.87
N PHE A 187 -3.02 10.55 0.56
CA PHE A 187 -1.85 11.24 -0.01
C PHE A 187 -2.04 12.76 -0.13
N PHE A 188 -3.24 13.28 0.07
CA PHE A 188 -3.58 14.68 -0.13
C PHE A 188 -4.29 15.29 1.10
N VAL A 189 -3.80 14.92 2.29
CA VAL A 189 -4.21 15.55 3.56
C VAL A 189 -3.52 16.92 3.67
N MET A 190 -4.09 17.92 3.01
CA MET A 190 -3.57 19.28 2.91
C MET A 190 -4.72 20.28 2.89
N ASP A 191 -4.51 21.48 3.43
CA ASP A 191 -5.54 22.52 3.60
C ASP A 191 -6.35 22.81 2.32
N LYS A 192 -5.68 22.82 1.17
CA LYS A 192 -6.34 23.05 -0.13
C LYS A 192 -7.35 21.98 -0.54
N PHE A 193 -7.28 20.80 0.08
CA PHE A 193 -8.18 19.67 -0.17
C PHE A 193 -9.09 19.38 1.04
N TYR A 194 -9.11 20.27 2.03
CA TYR A 194 -9.99 20.14 3.17
C TYR A 194 -11.45 20.17 2.74
N LEU A 195 -12.24 19.19 3.17
CA LEU A 195 -13.64 19.02 2.78
C LEU A 195 -14.62 19.44 3.88
N GLY A 196 -14.18 19.48 5.13
CA GLY A 196 -15.02 19.76 6.30
C GLY A 196 -14.58 18.94 7.51
N ASN A 197 -15.38 18.96 8.58
CA ASN A 197 -15.07 18.23 9.81
C ASN A 197 -16.32 17.51 10.32
N LEU A 198 -16.21 16.19 10.58
CA LEU A 198 -17.34 15.36 11.02
C LEU A 198 -17.89 15.73 12.41
N ASN A 199 -17.15 16.49 13.21
CA ASN A 199 -17.66 16.98 14.49
C ASN A 199 -18.62 18.17 14.33
N THR A 200 -18.57 18.88 13.20
CA THR A 200 -19.34 20.13 12.97
C THR A 200 -20.19 20.08 11.72
N ASP A 201 -19.83 19.27 10.73
CA ASP A 201 -20.50 19.25 9.44
C ASP A 201 -21.25 17.94 9.20
N ILE A 202 -22.36 18.02 8.49
CA ILE A 202 -23.07 16.84 8.01
C ILE A 202 -22.42 16.30 6.71
N ILE A 203 -22.50 15.00 6.52
CA ILE A 203 -21.82 14.31 5.39
C ILE A 203 -22.24 14.87 4.00
N SER A 204 -23.47 15.34 3.85
CA SER A 204 -23.93 15.94 2.58
C SER A 204 -23.18 17.22 2.22
N LYS A 205 -22.87 18.09 3.21
CA LYS A 205 -22.05 19.29 2.98
C LYS A 205 -20.61 18.93 2.63
N ILE A 206 -20.05 17.91 3.28
CA ILE A 206 -18.72 17.39 2.97
C ILE A 206 -18.69 16.87 1.52
N ASP A 207 -19.73 16.16 1.07
CA ASP A 207 -19.83 15.66 -0.31
C ASP A 207 -20.02 16.79 -1.33
N GLU A 208 -20.80 17.84 -1.01
CA GLU A 208 -20.88 19.04 -1.83
C GLU A 208 -19.51 19.70 -1.98
N LYS A 209 -18.79 19.88 -0.88
CA LYS A 209 -17.44 20.44 -0.88
C LYS A 209 -16.45 19.60 -1.69
N ARG A 210 -16.53 18.26 -1.61
CA ARG A 210 -15.74 17.35 -2.43
C ARG A 210 -15.94 17.61 -3.93
N LYS A 211 -17.18 17.83 -4.37
CA LYS A 211 -17.51 18.17 -5.75
C LYS A 211 -16.97 19.55 -6.15
N GLU A 212 -17.08 20.56 -5.28
CA GLU A 212 -16.52 21.90 -5.53
C GLU A 212 -15.00 21.88 -5.69
N VAL A 213 -14.29 21.11 -4.87
CA VAL A 213 -12.83 20.95 -4.93
C VAL A 213 -12.39 20.32 -6.24
N GLY A 214 -13.23 19.51 -6.89
CA GLY A 214 -12.97 18.92 -8.20
C GLY A 214 -11.79 17.95 -8.19
N PHE A 215 -11.52 17.27 -7.08
CA PHE A 215 -10.36 16.39 -6.92
C PHE A 215 -10.38 15.21 -7.90
N ILE A 216 -11.55 14.60 -8.11
CA ILE A 216 -11.72 13.46 -9.02
C ILE A 216 -11.52 13.93 -10.47
N GLU A 217 -12.13 15.04 -10.85
CA GLU A 217 -12.07 15.65 -12.18
C GLU A 217 -10.64 16.06 -12.54
N CYS A 218 -9.87 16.54 -11.55
CA CYS A 218 -8.47 16.86 -11.74
C CYS A 218 -7.62 15.61 -12.03
N SER A 219 -7.96 14.46 -11.47
CA SER A 219 -7.24 13.20 -11.69
C SER A 219 -7.39 12.65 -13.10
N GLU A 220 -8.46 13.04 -13.83
CA GLU A 220 -8.70 12.65 -15.24
C GLU A 220 -7.81 13.40 -16.25
N ARG A 221 -7.04 14.39 -15.77
CA ARG A 221 -6.13 15.19 -16.63
C ARG A 221 -4.86 14.43 -16.92
N VAL A 222 -4.91 13.55 -17.91
CA VAL A 222 -3.77 12.73 -18.32
C VAL A 222 -2.91 13.45 -19.34
N ASN A 223 -1.59 13.39 -19.17
CA ASN A 223 -0.63 13.94 -20.13
C ASN A 223 -0.80 13.28 -21.50
N GLN A 224 -0.65 14.07 -22.59
CA GLN A 224 -0.76 13.58 -23.98
C GLN A 224 0.23 12.46 -24.28
N LYS A 225 1.42 12.49 -23.67
CA LYS A 225 2.43 11.43 -23.78
C LYS A 225 1.89 10.08 -23.27
N CYS A 226 1.13 10.09 -22.17
CA CYS A 226 0.50 8.90 -21.63
C CYS A 226 -0.63 8.39 -22.54
N LYS A 227 -1.46 9.29 -23.07
CA LYS A 227 -2.57 8.92 -23.99
C LYS A 227 -2.07 8.21 -25.25
N ASN A 228 -0.86 8.53 -25.69
CA ASN A 228 -0.22 7.92 -26.86
C ASN A 228 0.63 6.68 -26.52
N CYS A 229 0.68 6.28 -25.24
CA CYS A 229 1.47 5.14 -24.80
C CYS A 229 0.74 3.82 -25.12
N THR A 230 1.47 2.85 -25.67
CA THR A 230 0.95 1.51 -25.96
C THR A 230 0.39 0.80 -24.71
N TYR A 231 0.97 1.10 -23.56
CA TYR A 231 0.59 0.50 -22.26
C TYR A 231 -0.42 1.32 -21.45
N TYR A 232 -0.99 2.38 -22.05
CA TYR A 232 -1.93 3.27 -21.35
C TYR A 232 -3.06 2.54 -20.63
N ARG A 233 -3.57 1.42 -21.23
CA ARG A 233 -4.65 0.63 -20.64
C ARG A 233 -4.25 -0.20 -19.43
N LEU A 234 -2.95 -0.42 -19.22
CA LEU A 234 -2.39 -1.19 -18.11
C LEU A 234 -1.79 -0.29 -17.02
N CYS A 235 -1.72 1.01 -17.27
CA CYS A 235 -1.16 2.01 -16.41
C CYS A 235 -2.31 2.88 -15.86
#